data_ee97049cb1674becf31d8b5c8c23f616
#
_entry.id   ee97049cb1674becf31d8b5c8c23f616
#
_cell.length_a   1.000
_cell.length_b   1.000
_cell.length_c   1.000
_cell.angle_alpha   90.00
_cell.angle_beta   90.00
_cell.angle_gamma   90.00
#
_symmetry.space_group_name_H-M   'P 1'
#
loop_
_entity.id
_entity.type
_entity.pdbx_description
1 polymer ?
#
loop_
_entity_poly.entity_id
_entity_poly.type
_entity_poly.pdbx_seq_one_letter_code
_entity_poly.pdbx_strand_id
1 'polypeptide(L)'
;EYIIHEAASGEECIDLLNQYGTGISLVLLDIIMPEMDGFEVLDYMAEHHWIDDIPVIMISSEDSASSIRKAYEFGVSDYISRPFDSRVVYQRVFNTIKLYAKQRRLISLVSDQMYEKDKNNRMMISILSQIVEFRNGESGSHVVNIKRITELLLDRLPMRTNKYTVSGTEQLLIPMAAALHDIGKIGIDDKILNKPGRLTKEEFEIMKTHSAI
;
A
#
# COMPACT_ATOMS: atom_id res chain seq x y z
N GLU A 1 2.81 -16.83 25.42
CA GLU A 1 3.72 -16.21 26.39
C GLU A 1 4.10 -14.84 25.82
N TYR A 2 4.01 -13.76 26.63
CA TYR A 2 4.36 -12.40 26.21
C TYR A 2 5.72 -12.04 26.79
N ILE A 3 6.52 -11.29 26.02
CA ILE A 3 7.72 -10.62 26.54
C ILE A 3 7.25 -9.28 27.09
N ILE A 4 7.57 -9.01 28.36
CA ILE A 4 7.19 -7.76 29.02
C ILE A 4 8.47 -6.96 29.20
N HIS A 5 8.42 -5.70 28.75
CA HIS A 5 9.44 -4.69 29.03
C HIS A 5 8.84 -3.69 30.00
N GLU A 6 9.58 -3.33 31.02
CA GLU A 6 9.15 -2.36 32.03
C GLU A 6 9.94 -1.05 31.85
N ALA A 7 9.28 0.06 31.96
CA ALA A 7 9.84 1.41 31.97
C ALA A 7 9.43 2.12 33.26
N ALA A 8 10.39 2.69 33.99
CA ALA A 8 10.16 3.40 35.23
C ALA A 8 9.79 4.89 35.04
N SER A 9 9.98 5.43 33.81
CA SER A 9 9.68 6.80 33.43
C SER A 9 9.21 6.92 32.00
N GLY A 10 8.69 8.09 31.63
CA GLY A 10 8.32 8.39 30.22
C GLY A 10 9.52 8.34 29.28
N GLU A 11 10.68 8.83 29.71
CA GLU A 11 11.92 8.77 28.90
C GLU A 11 12.35 7.34 28.59
N GLU A 12 12.37 6.47 29.62
CA GLU A 12 12.70 5.05 29.44
C GLU A 12 11.66 4.34 28.53
N CYS A 13 10.39 4.74 28.61
CA CYS A 13 9.36 4.26 27.70
C CYS A 13 9.67 4.66 26.25
N ILE A 14 10.08 5.90 26.00
CA ILE A 14 10.50 6.38 24.68
C ILE A 14 11.71 5.62 24.17
N ASP A 15 12.71 5.34 25.02
CA ASP A 15 13.87 4.55 24.64
C ASP A 15 13.49 3.14 24.18
N LEU A 16 12.57 2.48 24.91
CA LEU A 16 12.03 1.18 24.49
C LEU A 16 11.24 1.26 23.18
N LEU A 17 10.43 2.31 22.98
CA LEU A 17 9.73 2.56 21.75
C LEU A 17 10.71 2.76 20.57
N ASN A 18 11.78 3.53 20.76
CA ASN A 18 12.82 3.73 19.76
C ASN A 18 13.58 2.41 19.43
N GLN A 19 13.80 1.57 20.44
CA GLN A 19 14.52 0.30 20.27
C GLN A 19 13.69 -0.74 19.53
N TYR A 20 12.41 -0.88 19.86
CA TYR A 20 11.56 -1.99 19.37
C TYR A 20 10.54 -1.56 18.31
N GLY A 21 10.17 -0.27 18.25
CA GLY A 21 9.22 0.28 17.28
C GLY A 21 7.92 -0.52 17.22
N THR A 22 7.46 -0.81 16.02
CA THR A 22 6.23 -1.60 15.77
C THR A 22 6.31 -3.06 16.18
N GLY A 23 7.44 -3.53 16.71
CA GLY A 23 7.58 -4.83 17.37
C GLY A 23 6.82 -4.89 18.71
N ILE A 24 6.54 -3.73 19.32
CA ILE A 24 5.71 -3.62 20.54
C ILE A 24 4.25 -3.91 20.15
N SER A 25 3.63 -4.84 20.90
CA SER A 25 2.25 -5.26 20.62
C SER A 25 1.21 -4.40 21.34
N LEU A 26 1.59 -3.77 22.46
CA LEU A 26 0.73 -2.87 23.26
C LEU A 26 1.59 -2.14 24.29
N VAL A 27 1.22 -0.90 24.58
CA VAL A 27 1.77 -0.11 25.70
C VAL A 27 0.71 0.03 26.77
N LEU A 28 1.07 -0.32 28.03
CA LEU A 28 0.31 0.08 29.22
C LEU A 28 0.98 1.30 29.81
N LEU A 29 0.29 2.43 29.83
CA LEU A 29 0.88 3.73 30.15
C LEU A 29 0.17 4.36 31.35
N ASP A 30 0.92 4.66 32.41
CA ASP A 30 0.40 5.49 33.50
C ASP A 30 0.43 6.96 33.08
N ILE A 31 -0.54 7.74 33.53
CA ILE A 31 -0.55 9.19 33.30
C ILE A 31 0.46 9.85 34.22
N ILE A 32 0.44 9.49 35.51
CA ILE A 32 1.21 10.17 36.54
C ILE A 32 2.58 9.50 36.70
N MET A 33 3.55 10.04 36.00
CA MET A 33 4.95 9.61 36.12
C MET A 33 5.87 10.79 36.41
N PRO A 34 7.02 10.58 37.08
CA PRO A 34 7.98 11.65 37.30
C PRO A 34 8.62 12.10 35.99
N GLU A 35 9.02 13.37 35.94
CA GLU A 35 9.74 14.04 34.84
C GLU A 35 8.91 14.18 33.55
N MET A 36 8.56 13.09 32.90
CA MET A 36 7.73 13.04 31.70
C MET A 36 6.43 12.29 32.00
N ASP A 37 5.27 12.93 31.83
CA ASP A 37 3.97 12.33 32.08
C ASP A 37 3.49 11.45 30.89
N GLY A 38 2.40 10.70 31.10
CA GLY A 38 1.88 9.79 30.07
C GLY A 38 1.34 10.52 28.83
N PHE A 39 0.92 11.78 28.95
CA PHE A 39 0.47 12.56 27.80
C PHE A 39 1.64 13.03 26.95
N GLU A 40 2.78 13.36 27.54
CA GLU A 40 4.00 13.70 26.81
C GLU A 40 4.55 12.50 26.03
N VAL A 41 4.41 11.29 26.59
CA VAL A 41 4.72 10.04 25.85
C VAL A 41 3.76 9.84 24.67
N LEU A 42 2.46 10.12 24.83
CA LEU A 42 1.49 10.07 23.73
C LEU A 42 1.77 11.10 22.64
N ASP A 43 2.15 12.34 23.00
CA ASP A 43 2.58 13.36 22.05
C ASP A 43 3.75 12.85 21.19
N TYR A 44 4.78 12.29 21.85
CA TYR A 44 5.92 11.71 21.15
C TYR A 44 5.53 10.56 20.20
N MET A 45 4.62 9.66 20.66
CA MET A 45 4.12 8.57 19.84
C MET A 45 3.32 9.08 18.63
N ALA A 46 2.55 10.17 18.78
CA ALA A 46 1.79 10.79 17.71
C ALA A 46 2.71 11.45 16.66
N GLU A 47 3.73 12.19 17.09
CA GLU A 47 4.73 12.81 16.22
C GLU A 47 5.47 11.77 15.34
N HIS A 48 5.69 10.56 15.88
CA HIS A 48 6.37 9.46 15.19
C HIS A 48 5.40 8.49 14.50
N HIS A 49 4.10 8.79 14.46
CA HIS A 49 3.03 7.94 13.90
C HIS A 49 2.93 6.54 14.54
N TRP A 50 3.46 6.33 15.72
CA TRP A 50 3.40 5.03 16.40
C TRP A 50 2.04 4.75 17.03
N ILE A 51 1.28 5.79 17.38
CA ILE A 51 -0.04 5.62 17.99
C ILE A 51 -1.05 4.94 17.03
N ASP A 52 -0.81 5.07 15.71
CA ASP A 52 -1.64 4.43 14.69
C ASP A 52 -1.43 2.91 14.64
N ASP A 53 -0.19 2.47 14.98
CA ASP A 53 0.23 1.07 14.84
C ASP A 53 0.33 0.34 16.18
N ILE A 54 0.60 1.03 17.28
CA ILE A 54 0.82 0.45 18.60
C ILE A 54 -0.34 0.86 19.52
N PRO A 55 -1.22 -0.08 19.91
CA PRO A 55 -2.30 0.24 20.82
C PRO A 55 -1.77 0.67 22.19
N VAL A 56 -2.34 1.74 22.74
CA VAL A 56 -2.04 2.23 24.08
C VAL A 56 -3.27 2.06 24.95
N ILE A 57 -3.08 1.49 26.15
CA ILE A 57 -4.08 1.49 27.22
C ILE A 57 -3.53 2.36 28.35
N MET A 58 -4.21 3.44 28.65
CA MET A 58 -3.83 4.28 29.78
C MET A 58 -4.37 3.72 31.08
N ILE A 59 -3.55 3.78 32.14
CA ILE A 59 -3.94 3.39 33.51
C ILE A 59 -3.67 4.58 34.44
N SER A 60 -4.68 5.06 35.15
CA SER A 60 -4.49 6.17 36.07
C SER A 60 -5.41 6.14 37.27
N SER A 61 -4.98 6.80 38.34
CA SER A 61 -5.85 7.19 39.47
C SER A 61 -6.64 8.47 39.20
N GLU A 62 -6.32 9.22 38.15
CA GLU A 62 -7.04 10.38 37.69
C GLU A 62 -8.23 9.94 36.84
N ASP A 63 -9.45 10.18 37.31
CA ASP A 63 -10.70 9.78 36.68
C ASP A 63 -11.53 10.97 36.19
N SER A 64 -10.90 12.16 36.07
CA SER A 64 -11.58 13.34 35.56
C SER A 64 -12.06 13.14 34.13
N ALA A 65 -13.29 13.54 33.83
CA ALA A 65 -13.84 13.46 32.48
C ALA A 65 -12.99 14.20 31.42
N SER A 66 -12.23 15.20 31.83
CA SER A 66 -11.30 15.97 30.99
C SER A 66 -10.09 15.14 30.59
N SER A 67 -9.45 14.44 31.55
CA SER A 67 -8.27 13.61 31.31
C SER A 67 -8.62 12.39 30.45
N ILE A 68 -9.76 11.75 30.73
CA ILE A 68 -10.27 10.64 29.92
C ILE A 68 -10.53 11.09 28.48
N ARG A 69 -11.20 12.25 28.29
CA ARG A 69 -11.46 12.78 26.95
C ARG A 69 -10.17 13.10 26.21
N LYS A 70 -9.22 13.78 26.89
CA LYS A 70 -7.90 14.09 26.32
C LYS A 70 -7.18 12.82 25.87
N ALA A 71 -7.18 11.74 26.65
CA ALA A 71 -6.58 10.48 26.28
C ALA A 71 -7.16 9.90 24.98
N TYR A 72 -8.49 9.88 24.86
CA TYR A 72 -9.14 9.39 23.62
C TYR A 72 -8.91 10.31 22.41
N GLU A 73 -8.76 11.63 22.62
CA GLU A 73 -8.38 12.56 21.54
C GLU A 73 -6.98 12.28 20.98
N PHE A 74 -6.07 11.76 21.81
CA PHE A 74 -4.77 11.24 21.36
C PHE A 74 -4.84 9.91 20.61
N GLY A 75 -6.00 9.23 20.65
CA GLY A 75 -6.17 7.96 19.95
C GLY A 75 -5.83 6.72 20.78
N VAL A 76 -5.82 6.81 22.12
CA VAL A 76 -5.62 5.63 22.96
C VAL A 76 -6.72 4.60 22.74
N SER A 77 -6.36 3.33 22.81
CA SER A 77 -7.29 2.23 22.57
C SER A 77 -8.24 2.00 23.74
N ASP A 78 -7.81 2.27 24.97
CA ASP A 78 -8.63 2.13 26.17
C ASP A 78 -8.07 2.95 27.33
N TYR A 79 -8.91 3.17 28.35
CA TYR A 79 -8.57 3.85 29.59
C TYR A 79 -9.07 3.04 30.79
N ILE A 80 -8.22 2.85 31.80
CA ILE A 80 -8.51 2.06 33.00
C ILE A 80 -8.26 2.91 34.25
N SER A 81 -9.32 3.21 34.99
CA SER A 81 -9.21 3.93 36.27
C SER A 81 -8.80 2.98 37.40
N ARG A 82 -7.99 3.51 38.34
CA ARG A 82 -7.68 2.83 39.60
C ARG A 82 -8.75 3.15 40.66
N PRO A 83 -9.11 2.21 41.56
CA PRO A 83 -8.63 0.82 41.63
C PRO A 83 -9.23 -0.07 40.55
N PHE A 84 -8.46 -1.04 40.04
CA PHE A 84 -8.91 -1.96 39.01
C PHE A 84 -8.80 -3.43 39.45
N ASP A 85 -9.60 -4.30 38.83
CA ASP A 85 -9.46 -5.76 38.91
C ASP A 85 -8.41 -6.21 37.89
N SER A 86 -7.38 -6.93 38.35
CA SER A 86 -6.29 -7.42 37.50
C SER A 86 -6.77 -8.36 36.37
N ARG A 87 -7.86 -9.11 36.61
CA ARG A 87 -8.45 -10.00 35.58
C ARG A 87 -9.11 -9.19 34.49
N VAL A 88 -9.75 -8.08 34.83
CA VAL A 88 -10.37 -7.16 33.88
C VAL A 88 -9.29 -6.50 33.02
N VAL A 89 -8.21 -6.01 33.63
CA VAL A 89 -7.06 -5.42 32.92
C VAL A 89 -6.47 -6.46 31.94
N TYR A 90 -6.18 -7.66 32.43
CA TYR A 90 -5.66 -8.74 31.59
C TYR A 90 -6.56 -9.01 30.39
N GLN A 91 -7.88 -9.08 30.60
CA GLN A 91 -8.84 -9.36 29.51
C GLN A 91 -8.89 -8.21 28.50
N ARG A 92 -8.81 -6.94 28.92
CA ARG A 92 -8.76 -5.77 28.02
C ARG A 92 -7.49 -5.78 27.19
N VAL A 93 -6.33 -5.96 27.82
CA VAL A 93 -5.03 -6.08 27.15
C VAL A 93 -5.07 -7.21 26.11
N PHE A 94 -5.53 -8.39 26.51
CA PHE A 94 -5.62 -9.55 25.61
C PHE A 94 -6.52 -9.28 24.40
N ASN A 95 -7.70 -8.70 24.62
CA ASN A 95 -8.64 -8.37 23.56
C ASN A 95 -8.07 -7.31 22.61
N THR A 96 -7.40 -6.28 23.12
CA THR A 96 -6.77 -5.23 22.35
C THR A 96 -5.64 -5.79 21.48
N ILE A 97 -4.72 -6.57 22.07
CA ILE A 97 -3.65 -7.24 21.30
C ILE A 97 -4.23 -8.12 20.18
N LYS A 98 -5.26 -8.92 20.51
CA LYS A 98 -5.92 -9.79 19.53
C LYS A 98 -6.59 -9.02 18.40
N LEU A 99 -7.21 -7.87 18.69
CA LEU A 99 -7.84 -7.01 17.70
C LEU A 99 -6.81 -6.45 16.74
N TYR A 100 -5.75 -5.84 17.26
CA TYR A 100 -4.68 -5.24 16.46
C TYR A 100 -3.89 -6.28 15.65
N ALA A 101 -3.64 -7.45 16.21
CA ALA A 101 -3.03 -8.56 15.47
C ALA A 101 -3.89 -9.01 14.28
N LYS A 102 -5.23 -9.07 14.45
CA LYS A 102 -6.15 -9.36 13.34
C LYS A 102 -6.13 -8.26 12.28
N GLN A 103 -6.14 -7.00 12.70
CA GLN A 103 -6.08 -5.85 11.80
C GLN A 103 -4.80 -5.85 10.96
N ARG A 104 -3.63 -6.01 11.58
CA ARG A 104 -2.34 -6.13 10.88
C ARG A 104 -2.35 -7.29 9.88
N ARG A 105 -2.88 -8.45 10.28
CA ARG A 105 -3.00 -9.60 9.38
C ARG A 105 -3.90 -9.32 8.18
N LEU A 106 -5.03 -8.61 8.38
CA LEU A 106 -5.92 -8.22 7.28
C LEU A 106 -5.23 -7.25 6.31
N ILE A 107 -4.50 -6.26 6.83
CA ILE A 107 -3.73 -5.31 6.00
C ILE A 107 -2.70 -6.07 5.15
N SER A 108 -1.93 -6.99 5.75
CA SER A 108 -0.98 -7.83 5.02
C SER A 108 -1.64 -8.64 3.93
N LEU A 109 -2.75 -9.34 4.24
CA LEU A 109 -3.49 -10.14 3.25
C LEU A 109 -4.03 -9.29 2.08
N VAL A 110 -4.54 -8.09 2.37
CA VAL A 110 -5.01 -7.16 1.33
C VAL A 110 -3.86 -6.72 0.44
N SER A 111 -2.72 -6.36 1.03
CA SER A 111 -1.51 -5.98 0.29
C SER A 111 -1.01 -7.10 -0.62
N ASP A 112 -0.95 -8.33 -0.10
CA ASP A 112 -0.56 -9.52 -0.86
C ASP A 112 -1.54 -9.80 -2.03
N GLN A 113 -2.84 -9.69 -1.78
CA GLN A 113 -3.86 -9.86 -2.82
C GLN A 113 -3.78 -8.77 -3.90
N MET A 114 -3.51 -7.52 -3.51
CA MET A 114 -3.32 -6.43 -4.47
C MET A 114 -2.10 -6.67 -5.35
N TYR A 115 -0.99 -7.11 -4.77
CA TYR A 115 0.23 -7.45 -5.50
C TYR A 115 0.00 -8.59 -6.50
N GLU A 116 -0.63 -9.69 -6.07
CA GLU A 116 -0.94 -10.83 -6.96
C GLU A 116 -1.92 -10.43 -8.07
N LYS A 117 -2.93 -9.61 -7.77
CA LYS A 117 -3.86 -9.09 -8.78
C LYS A 117 -3.15 -8.25 -9.83
N ASP A 118 -2.25 -7.36 -9.43
CA ASP A 118 -1.48 -6.52 -10.35
C ASP A 118 -0.57 -7.40 -11.25
N LYS A 119 0.12 -8.36 -10.66
CA LYS A 119 0.94 -9.34 -11.39
C LYS A 119 0.13 -10.13 -12.41
N ASN A 120 -1.05 -10.62 -12.03
CA ASN A 120 -1.94 -11.35 -12.92
C ASN A 120 -2.46 -10.47 -14.07
N ASN A 121 -2.82 -9.21 -13.80
CA ASN A 121 -3.23 -8.26 -14.82
C ASN A 121 -2.11 -8.00 -15.83
N ARG A 122 -0.88 -7.78 -15.35
CA ARG A 122 0.30 -7.61 -16.25
C ARG A 122 0.56 -8.83 -17.09
N MET A 123 0.45 -10.03 -16.53
CA MET A 123 0.59 -11.29 -17.25
C MET A 123 -0.50 -11.42 -18.33
N MET A 124 -1.76 -11.14 -18.00
CA MET A 124 -2.88 -11.20 -18.94
C MET A 124 -2.68 -10.24 -20.11
N ILE A 125 -2.29 -9.00 -19.85
CA ILE A 125 -1.97 -8.00 -20.88
C ILE A 125 -0.86 -8.52 -21.80
N SER A 126 0.21 -9.07 -21.24
CA SER A 126 1.32 -9.63 -22.01
C SER A 126 0.88 -10.78 -22.91
N ILE A 127 0.06 -11.70 -22.39
CA ILE A 127 -0.46 -12.85 -23.17
C ILE A 127 -1.37 -12.36 -24.29
N LEU A 128 -2.31 -11.45 -24.01
CA LEU A 128 -3.22 -10.91 -25.03
C LEU A 128 -2.45 -10.21 -26.15
N SER A 129 -1.48 -9.37 -25.81
CA SER A 129 -0.64 -8.69 -26.79
C SER A 129 0.15 -9.69 -27.65
N GLN A 130 0.73 -10.73 -27.05
CA GLN A 130 1.45 -11.78 -27.78
C GLN A 130 0.55 -12.59 -28.72
N ILE A 131 -0.69 -12.89 -28.30
CA ILE A 131 -1.65 -13.60 -29.15
C ILE A 131 -1.97 -12.77 -30.40
N VAL A 132 -2.17 -11.47 -30.26
CA VAL A 132 -2.44 -10.57 -31.39
C VAL A 132 -1.25 -10.48 -32.34
N GLU A 133 -0.03 -10.36 -31.82
CA GLU A 133 1.20 -10.37 -32.64
C GLU A 133 1.42 -11.69 -33.36
N PHE A 134 1.21 -12.83 -32.67
CA PHE A 134 1.33 -14.12 -33.28
C PHE A 134 0.37 -14.29 -34.47
N ARG A 135 -0.87 -13.76 -34.35
CA ARG A 135 -1.84 -13.75 -35.44
C ARG A 135 -1.38 -12.92 -36.66
N ASN A 136 -0.61 -11.87 -36.42
CA ASN A 136 -0.07 -10.95 -37.41
C ASN A 136 1.29 -11.43 -38.02
N GLY A 137 1.77 -12.60 -37.62
CA GLY A 137 3.06 -13.13 -38.06
C GLY A 137 4.28 -12.40 -37.50
N GLU A 138 4.07 -11.50 -36.54
CA GLU A 138 5.15 -10.77 -35.84
C GLU A 138 5.72 -11.62 -34.70
N SER A 139 6.97 -11.37 -34.35
CA SER A 139 7.59 -12.07 -33.22
C SER A 139 7.15 -11.41 -31.90
N GLY A 140 6.75 -12.21 -30.91
CA GLY A 140 6.36 -11.72 -29.57
C GLY A 140 7.41 -10.87 -28.85
N SER A 141 8.59 -10.69 -29.43
CA SER A 141 9.63 -9.76 -28.96
C SER A 141 9.27 -8.28 -29.19
N HIS A 142 8.38 -7.98 -30.16
CA HIS A 142 7.99 -6.61 -30.50
C HIS A 142 7.28 -5.91 -29.31
N VAL A 143 6.27 -6.52 -28.72
CA VAL A 143 5.55 -5.99 -27.54
C VAL A 143 6.49 -5.77 -26.36
N VAL A 144 7.38 -6.74 -26.10
CA VAL A 144 8.36 -6.63 -25.00
C VAL A 144 9.28 -5.42 -25.23
N ASN A 145 9.73 -5.21 -26.47
CA ASN A 145 10.60 -4.11 -26.82
C ASN A 145 9.88 -2.75 -26.75
N ILE A 146 8.64 -2.65 -27.25
CA ILE A 146 7.83 -1.42 -27.16
C ILE A 146 7.64 -1.05 -25.70
N LYS A 147 7.21 -1.98 -24.85
CA LYS A 147 7.03 -1.74 -23.42
C LYS A 147 8.33 -1.20 -22.79
N ARG A 148 9.46 -1.88 -23.03
CA ARG A 148 10.76 -1.48 -22.47
C ARG A 148 11.24 -0.12 -22.96
N ILE A 149 11.06 0.18 -24.24
CA ILE A 149 11.41 1.48 -24.81
C ILE A 149 10.54 2.56 -24.19
N THR A 150 9.24 2.33 -24.02
CA THR A 150 8.31 3.27 -23.38
C THR A 150 8.72 3.54 -21.94
N GLU A 151 9.05 2.50 -21.15
CA GLU A 151 9.57 2.65 -19.78
C GLU A 151 10.82 3.54 -19.76
N LEU A 152 11.82 3.25 -20.61
CA LEU A 152 13.06 4.02 -20.70
C LEU A 152 12.81 5.49 -21.11
N LEU A 153 11.86 5.74 -22.00
CA LEU A 153 11.51 7.09 -22.43
C LEU A 153 10.85 7.87 -21.27
N LEU A 154 9.94 7.24 -20.54
CA LEU A 154 9.28 7.87 -19.39
C LEU A 154 10.27 8.17 -18.25
N ASP A 155 11.20 7.27 -17.98
CA ASP A 155 12.25 7.49 -16.97
C ASP A 155 13.18 8.67 -17.34
N ARG A 156 13.43 8.88 -18.64
CA ARG A 156 14.32 9.95 -19.12
C ARG A 156 13.61 11.27 -19.36
N LEU A 157 12.30 11.26 -19.50
CA LEU A 157 11.52 12.46 -19.81
C LEU A 157 11.71 13.60 -18.80
N PRO A 158 11.65 13.37 -17.47
CA PRO A 158 11.85 14.43 -16.47
C PRO A 158 13.26 15.03 -16.50
N MET A 159 14.27 14.29 -17.00
CA MET A 159 15.63 14.78 -17.12
C MET A 159 15.82 15.71 -18.33
N ARG A 160 14.88 15.71 -19.28
CA ARG A 160 14.99 16.44 -20.56
C ARG A 160 14.05 17.63 -20.65
N THR A 161 12.94 17.61 -19.94
CA THR A 161 11.95 18.68 -20.00
C THR A 161 11.07 18.73 -18.76
N ASN A 162 10.71 19.94 -18.35
CA ASN A 162 9.74 20.18 -17.27
C ASN A 162 8.32 20.44 -17.83
N LYS A 163 8.15 20.29 -19.16
CA LYS A 163 6.86 20.59 -19.82
C LYS A 163 5.79 19.56 -19.47
N TYR A 164 6.18 18.31 -19.17
CA TYR A 164 5.28 17.20 -18.90
C TYR A 164 5.62 16.63 -17.53
N THR A 165 4.60 16.54 -16.68
CA THR A 165 4.67 15.83 -15.38
C THR A 165 3.98 14.48 -15.56
N VAL A 166 4.73 13.40 -15.36
CA VAL A 166 4.19 12.03 -15.41
C VAL A 166 4.05 11.54 -13.98
N SER A 167 2.83 11.25 -13.55
CA SER A 167 2.56 10.70 -12.23
C SER A 167 3.06 9.25 -12.13
N GLY A 168 3.27 8.75 -10.91
CA GLY A 168 3.66 7.35 -10.68
C GLY A 168 2.65 6.36 -11.29
N THR A 169 1.37 6.68 -11.28
CA THR A 169 0.33 5.88 -11.93
C THR A 169 0.47 5.85 -13.45
N GLU A 170 0.73 7.00 -14.08
CA GLU A 170 0.96 7.09 -15.53
C GLU A 170 2.23 6.36 -15.95
N GLN A 171 3.30 6.40 -15.15
CA GLN A 171 4.52 5.63 -15.40
C GLN A 171 4.26 4.11 -15.46
N LEU A 172 3.26 3.62 -14.74
CA LEU A 172 2.86 2.22 -14.79
C LEU A 172 1.90 1.92 -15.95
N LEU A 173 0.94 2.81 -16.21
CA LEU A 173 -0.14 2.56 -17.19
C LEU A 173 0.31 2.77 -18.64
N ILE A 174 1.14 3.79 -18.92
CA ILE A 174 1.54 4.10 -20.30
C ILE A 174 2.31 2.94 -20.97
N PRO A 175 3.29 2.26 -20.33
CA PRO A 175 3.94 1.10 -20.92
C PRO A 175 2.99 -0.09 -21.14
N MET A 176 1.97 -0.26 -20.28
CA MET A 176 0.95 -1.28 -20.46
C MET A 176 0.03 -0.97 -21.63
N ALA A 177 -0.39 0.29 -21.77
CA ALA A 177 -1.18 0.75 -22.92
C ALA A 177 -0.38 0.64 -24.22
N ALA A 178 0.92 0.98 -24.21
CA ALA A 178 1.81 0.80 -25.34
C ALA A 178 1.92 -0.66 -25.78
N ALA A 179 1.92 -1.61 -24.86
CA ALA A 179 1.90 -3.03 -25.17
C ALA A 179 0.59 -3.48 -25.85
N LEU A 180 -0.51 -2.77 -25.65
CA LEU A 180 -1.83 -3.06 -26.20
C LEU A 180 -2.16 -2.24 -27.46
N HIS A 181 -1.21 -1.44 -27.99
CA HIS A 181 -1.48 -0.50 -29.09
C HIS A 181 -2.12 -1.14 -30.31
N ASP A 182 -1.84 -2.42 -30.56
CA ASP A 182 -2.30 -3.18 -31.69
C ASP A 182 -3.44 -4.18 -31.34
N ILE A 183 -4.02 -4.12 -30.13
CA ILE A 183 -5.06 -5.06 -29.70
C ILE A 183 -6.26 -5.08 -30.64
N GLY A 184 -6.60 -3.94 -31.27
CA GLY A 184 -7.70 -3.82 -32.22
C GLY A 184 -7.48 -4.60 -33.53
N LYS A 185 -6.27 -5.05 -33.82
CA LYS A 185 -6.03 -5.96 -34.95
C LYS A 185 -6.81 -7.28 -34.86
N ILE A 186 -7.30 -7.61 -33.66
CA ILE A 186 -8.17 -8.79 -33.46
C ILE A 186 -9.46 -8.68 -34.28
N GLY A 187 -9.95 -7.48 -34.57
CA GLY A 187 -11.15 -7.22 -35.39
C GLY A 187 -10.88 -7.17 -36.90
N ILE A 188 -9.64 -7.25 -37.36
CA ILE A 188 -9.29 -7.18 -38.76
C ILE A 188 -9.34 -8.57 -39.37
N ASP A 189 -9.95 -8.68 -40.58
CA ASP A 189 -10.01 -9.95 -41.34
C ASP A 189 -8.60 -10.44 -41.72
N ASP A 190 -8.34 -11.74 -41.57
CA ASP A 190 -7.04 -12.35 -41.84
C ASP A 190 -6.59 -12.15 -43.29
N LYS A 191 -7.52 -12.04 -44.24
CA LYS A 191 -7.21 -11.77 -45.66
C LYS A 191 -6.56 -10.39 -45.86
N ILE A 192 -6.87 -9.43 -44.99
CA ILE A 192 -6.28 -8.08 -45.00
C ILE A 192 -5.04 -8.07 -44.10
N LEU A 193 -5.16 -8.62 -42.90
CA LEU A 193 -4.09 -8.62 -41.90
C LEU A 193 -2.83 -9.32 -42.38
N ASN A 194 -2.99 -10.50 -43.00
CA ASN A 194 -1.90 -11.37 -43.45
C ASN A 194 -1.75 -11.38 -44.99
N LYS A 195 -2.24 -10.32 -45.67
CA LYS A 195 -2.17 -10.25 -47.12
C LYS A 195 -0.72 -10.26 -47.63
N PRO A 196 -0.33 -11.19 -48.49
CA PRO A 196 0.98 -11.12 -49.12
C PRO A 196 1.05 -9.93 -50.08
N GLY A 197 1.85 -8.93 -49.77
CA GLY A 197 2.07 -7.76 -50.60
C GLY A 197 1.40 -6.47 -50.05
N ARG A 198 1.23 -5.48 -50.92
CA ARG A 198 0.68 -4.17 -50.50
C ARG A 198 -0.85 -4.24 -50.43
N LEU A 199 -1.39 -3.56 -49.37
CA LEU A 199 -2.82 -3.34 -49.25
C LEU A 199 -3.33 -2.36 -50.30
N THR A 200 -4.56 -2.57 -50.82
CA THR A 200 -5.26 -1.52 -51.59
C THR A 200 -5.61 -0.35 -50.70
N LYS A 201 -6.09 0.75 -51.28
CA LYS A 201 -6.52 1.92 -50.50
C LYS A 201 -7.68 1.58 -49.55
N GLU A 202 -8.64 0.79 -50.02
CA GLU A 202 -9.82 0.35 -49.28
C GLU A 202 -9.40 -0.59 -48.13
N GLU A 203 -8.54 -1.57 -48.38
CA GLU A 203 -8.00 -2.46 -47.37
C GLU A 203 -7.18 -1.71 -46.31
N PHE A 204 -6.43 -0.68 -46.72
CA PHE A 204 -5.67 0.15 -45.79
C PHE A 204 -6.58 0.97 -44.88
N GLU A 205 -7.73 1.50 -45.38
CA GLU A 205 -8.74 2.16 -44.54
C GLU A 205 -9.33 1.17 -43.52
N ILE A 206 -9.59 -0.06 -43.91
CA ILE A 206 -10.02 -1.12 -42.98
C ILE A 206 -8.92 -1.38 -41.93
N MET A 207 -7.67 -1.52 -42.36
CA MET A 207 -6.55 -1.76 -41.45
C MET A 207 -6.43 -0.66 -40.39
N LYS A 208 -6.64 0.62 -40.75
CA LYS A 208 -6.59 1.76 -39.81
C LYS A 208 -7.65 1.69 -38.71
N THR A 209 -8.74 0.98 -38.91
CA THR A 209 -9.80 0.88 -37.90
C THR A 209 -9.34 0.19 -36.62
N HIS A 210 -8.25 -0.59 -36.64
CA HIS A 210 -7.72 -1.24 -35.43
C HIS A 210 -7.41 -0.26 -34.31
N SER A 211 -7.08 1.00 -34.62
CA SER A 211 -6.78 2.02 -33.64
C SER A 211 -8.04 2.64 -32.99
N ALA A 212 -9.23 2.29 -33.51
CA ALA A 212 -10.53 2.78 -33.00
C ALA A 212 -11.37 1.69 -32.33
N ILE A 213 -10.91 0.43 -32.38
CA ILE A 213 -11.52 -0.72 -31.70
C ILE A 213 -10.92 -0.84 -30.31
#